data_6b5568ffe7206f7209c3e16849acbb9c
#
_entry.id   6b5568ffe7206f7209c3e16849acbb9c
#
_cell.length_a   1.000
_cell.length_b   1.000
_cell.length_c   1.000
_cell.angle_alpha   90.00
_cell.angle_beta   90.00
_cell.angle_gamma   90.00
#
_symmetry.space_group_name_H-M   'P 1'
#
loop_
_entity.id
_entity.type
_entity.pdbx_description
1 polymer ?
#
loop_
_entity_poly.entity_id
_entity_poly.type
_entity_poly.pdbx_seq_one_letter_code
_entity_poly.pdbx_strand_id
1 'polypeptide(L)'
;HIAYTAVAGTLTVGSSDAQDAQLGLDGKPEPGSELALSEPKEPKDAPATARMFYVAYFKKDAKAEERPITFFYNGGPGSSTVWLHMGSLGPKHVMTGSDQHLPAAPYKLVDNAYSLLDVSDLVFIDMPGTGFGRIMGKDAEKSFWGVDEDANAFARFIARFITKYSRWNSPKYIFGESYGTTRSAVLANVLENDHSVDINGVILLSQIFNFTTDIDAPRENPGVDLPYELALPTYAATAWYHKKLPQQPTALEPFLKEVEDFSMGPYAHALALGTDVSDTEKQQVAQKLHDYIGLPVDYLLKANLRVSGGQFEKTLQDDQDLTTGRLDTRFSGPSLNPLSETAEYDPQSSAISSAYVSLFNDYVRKDLKYGEGQTYLPEALFGTFQWDLVHHGNPIDLNVANDLANAMKTNPKLKVMVNGGYYDLATPFYAAEYEEKHLPISAALAKNIQFSWYESGHMVYVRDESLKQLHDRVAAFIHDTQADSK
;
A
#
# COMPACT_ATOMS: atom_id res chain seq x y z
N HIS A 1 29.10 5.34 1.81
CA HIS A 1 28.87 3.90 1.93
C HIS A 1 28.52 3.57 3.40
N ILE A 2 27.40 2.85 3.58
CA ILE A 2 26.96 2.36 4.90
C ILE A 2 27.32 0.87 4.96
N ALA A 3 28.11 0.48 5.99
CA ALA A 3 28.38 -0.92 6.25
C ALA A 3 27.19 -1.56 6.96
N TYR A 4 26.69 -2.68 6.45
CA TYR A 4 25.53 -3.36 7.03
C TYR A 4 25.66 -4.90 6.95
N THR A 5 24.83 -5.57 7.72
CA THR A 5 24.58 -7.01 7.63
C THR A 5 23.19 -7.22 7.03
N ALA A 6 23.10 -8.07 6.00
CA ALA A 6 21.83 -8.51 5.43
C ALA A 6 21.50 -9.92 5.94
N VAL A 7 20.25 -10.15 6.29
CA VAL A 7 19.74 -11.45 6.77
C VAL A 7 18.45 -11.75 6.01
N ALA A 8 18.45 -12.85 5.25
CA ALA A 8 17.24 -13.43 4.69
C ALA A 8 16.83 -14.65 5.52
N GLY A 9 15.56 -14.78 5.85
CA GLY A 9 15.09 -15.86 6.70
C GLY A 9 13.58 -15.96 6.78
N THR A 10 13.12 -16.91 7.60
CA THR A 10 11.69 -17.04 7.93
C THR A 10 11.49 -17.07 9.44
N LEU A 11 10.32 -16.61 9.87
CA LEU A 11 9.76 -16.85 11.20
C LEU A 11 8.42 -17.55 11.06
N THR A 12 8.16 -18.50 11.94
CA THR A 12 6.87 -19.20 11.99
C THR A 12 5.99 -18.53 13.03
N VAL A 13 4.75 -18.23 12.67
CA VAL A 13 3.72 -17.71 13.57
C VAL A 13 2.54 -18.68 13.63
N GLY A 14 1.87 -18.74 14.78
CA GLY A 14 0.63 -19.48 14.97
C GLY A 14 -0.57 -18.74 14.38
N SER A 15 -1.70 -19.43 14.25
CA SER A 15 -2.97 -18.86 13.81
C SER A 15 -3.69 -18.03 14.88
N SER A 16 -3.27 -18.15 16.14
CA SER A 16 -3.74 -17.35 17.27
C SER A 16 -2.61 -17.09 18.26
N ASP A 17 -2.78 -16.11 19.14
CA ASP A 17 -1.79 -15.79 20.17
C ASP A 17 -1.59 -16.94 21.16
N ALA A 18 -2.68 -17.65 21.52
CA ALA A 18 -2.63 -18.82 22.38
C ALA A 18 -1.79 -19.96 21.75
N GLN A 19 -1.88 -20.16 20.44
CA GLN A 19 -1.06 -21.12 19.73
C GLN A 19 0.37 -20.59 19.58
N ASP A 20 0.54 -19.33 19.24
CA ASP A 20 1.84 -18.71 19.04
C ASP A 20 2.70 -18.75 20.32
N ALA A 21 2.10 -18.58 21.47
CA ALA A 21 2.76 -18.69 22.78
C ALA A 21 3.29 -20.11 23.07
N GLN A 22 2.85 -21.12 22.35
CA GLN A 22 3.33 -22.51 22.47
C GLN A 22 4.43 -22.87 21.47
N LEU A 23 4.84 -21.92 20.62
CA LEU A 23 5.91 -22.11 19.61
C LEU A 23 7.19 -21.41 20.07
N GLY A 24 8.30 -22.12 20.03
CA GLY A 24 9.63 -21.51 20.16
C GLY A 24 9.98 -20.60 18.99
N LEU A 25 11.04 -19.78 19.14
CA LEU A 25 11.54 -18.91 18.06
C LEU A 25 12.03 -19.69 16.83
N ASP A 26 12.32 -20.96 16.98
CA ASP A 26 12.64 -21.87 15.87
C ASP A 26 11.39 -22.40 15.15
N GLY A 27 10.20 -22.04 15.62
CA GLY A 27 8.91 -22.43 15.06
C GLY A 27 8.45 -23.84 15.45
N LYS A 28 9.13 -24.48 16.40
CA LYS A 28 8.73 -25.78 16.94
C LYS A 28 7.91 -25.62 18.20
N PRO A 29 7.01 -26.59 18.50
CA PRO A 29 6.30 -26.59 19.77
C PRO A 29 7.28 -26.58 20.95
N GLU A 30 7.03 -25.73 21.95
CA GLU A 30 7.79 -25.70 23.20
C GLU A 30 7.61 -27.03 23.96
N PRO A 31 8.70 -27.61 24.53
CA PRO A 31 8.63 -28.87 25.24
C PRO A 31 7.61 -28.82 26.41
N GLY A 32 6.67 -29.76 26.41
CA GLY A 32 5.62 -29.83 27.42
C GLY A 32 4.40 -28.95 27.16
N SER A 33 4.37 -28.19 26.09
CA SER A 33 3.19 -27.46 25.64
C SER A 33 2.09 -28.42 25.16
N GLU A 34 0.84 -27.98 25.19
CA GLU A 34 -0.29 -28.73 24.70
C GLU A 34 -0.11 -29.09 23.20
N LEU A 35 0.47 -28.16 22.44
CA LEU A 35 0.79 -28.33 21.03
C LEU A 35 1.86 -29.45 20.83
N ALA A 36 2.85 -29.56 21.72
CA ALA A 36 3.86 -30.63 21.69
C ALA A 36 3.29 -32.01 22.05
N LEU A 37 2.22 -32.05 22.86
CA LEU A 37 1.56 -33.28 23.29
C LEU A 37 0.51 -33.79 22.29
N SER A 38 -0.01 -32.90 21.44
CA SER A 38 -0.99 -33.22 20.40
C SER A 38 -0.28 -33.56 19.10
N GLU A 39 0.18 -34.81 18.91
CA GLU A 39 0.69 -35.26 17.61
C GLU A 39 -0.45 -35.44 16.60
N PRO A 40 -0.60 -34.56 15.58
CA PRO A 40 -1.59 -34.76 14.53
C PRO A 40 -1.21 -35.97 13.70
N LYS A 41 -2.18 -36.81 13.34
CA LYS A 41 -1.93 -38.04 12.54
C LYS A 41 -1.43 -37.74 11.14
N GLU A 42 -1.84 -36.59 10.58
CA GLU A 42 -1.39 -36.09 9.27
C GLU A 42 -1.03 -34.60 9.35
N PRO A 43 -0.04 -34.10 8.58
CA PRO A 43 0.36 -32.69 8.58
C PRO A 43 -0.78 -31.71 8.26
N LYS A 44 -1.74 -32.10 7.44
CA LYS A 44 -2.93 -31.27 7.10
C LYS A 44 -3.90 -31.07 8.27
N ASP A 45 -3.85 -31.94 9.29
CA ASP A 45 -4.69 -31.88 10.48
C ASP A 45 -4.01 -31.12 11.63
N ALA A 46 -2.74 -30.73 11.44
CA ALA A 46 -2.03 -29.90 12.40
C ALA A 46 -2.66 -28.50 12.51
N PRO A 47 -2.57 -27.86 13.69
CA PRO A 47 -2.96 -26.46 13.82
C PRO A 47 -2.28 -25.55 12.79
N ALA A 48 -3.03 -24.60 12.22
CA ALA A 48 -2.52 -23.77 11.14
C ALA A 48 -1.34 -22.90 11.61
N THR A 49 -0.31 -22.85 10.78
CA THR A 49 0.87 -21.99 10.98
C THR A 49 1.24 -21.28 9.68
N ALA A 50 1.83 -20.08 9.80
CA ALA A 50 2.44 -19.39 8.67
C ALA A 50 3.94 -19.24 8.91
N ARG A 51 4.72 -19.71 7.94
CA ARG A 51 6.14 -19.40 7.84
C ARG A 51 6.28 -18.15 6.98
N MET A 52 6.53 -17.00 7.59
CA MET A 52 6.65 -15.70 6.94
C MET A 52 8.11 -15.41 6.59
N PHE A 53 8.36 -15.08 5.34
CA PHE A 53 9.69 -14.71 4.86
C PHE A 53 9.99 -13.24 5.12
N TYR A 54 11.25 -12.93 5.39
CA TYR A 54 11.72 -11.57 5.53
C TYR A 54 13.17 -11.41 5.04
N VAL A 55 13.51 -10.16 4.69
CA VAL A 55 14.88 -9.70 4.53
C VAL A 55 15.11 -8.51 5.46
N ALA A 56 16.12 -8.62 6.31
CA ALA A 56 16.48 -7.55 7.25
C ALA A 56 17.88 -7.01 6.97
N TYR A 57 18.04 -5.70 7.15
CA TYR A 57 19.30 -4.99 7.00
C TYR A 57 19.64 -4.24 8.27
N PHE A 58 20.78 -4.57 8.86
CA PHE A 58 21.25 -3.97 10.11
C PHE A 58 22.53 -3.18 9.86
N LYS A 59 22.54 -1.89 10.19
CA LYS A 59 23.75 -1.07 10.12
C LYS A 59 24.77 -1.59 11.12
N LYS A 60 26.01 -1.79 10.66
CA LYS A 60 27.11 -2.21 11.55
C LYS A 60 27.47 -1.11 12.51
N ASP A 61 28.00 -1.50 13.67
CA ASP A 61 28.51 -0.61 14.72
C ASP A 61 27.46 0.38 15.28
N ALA A 62 26.16 0.05 15.14
CA ALA A 62 25.06 0.79 15.76
C ALA A 62 24.53 0.04 16.99
N LYS A 63 24.11 0.80 18.01
CA LYS A 63 23.48 0.23 19.20
C LYS A 63 22.01 -0.02 18.94
N ALA A 64 21.56 -1.24 19.15
CA ALA A 64 20.21 -1.69 18.84
C ALA A 64 19.13 -0.83 19.52
N GLU A 65 19.31 -0.51 20.80
CA GLU A 65 18.35 0.26 21.59
C GLU A 65 18.23 1.75 21.18
N GLU A 66 19.26 2.31 20.55
CA GLU A 66 19.27 3.70 20.08
C GLU A 66 18.87 3.83 18.60
N ARG A 67 18.88 2.69 17.87
CA ARG A 67 18.66 2.67 16.42
C ARG A 67 17.22 2.33 16.08
N PRO A 68 16.53 3.16 15.29
CA PRO A 68 15.21 2.83 14.76
C PRO A 68 15.19 1.52 13.98
N ILE A 69 14.05 0.86 13.98
CA ILE A 69 13.76 -0.28 13.13
C ILE A 69 12.44 -0.03 12.42
N THR A 70 12.43 -0.19 11.10
CA THR A 70 11.25 0.02 10.26
C THR A 70 10.86 -1.29 9.58
N PHE A 71 9.60 -1.68 9.76
CA PHE A 71 9.00 -2.87 9.15
C PHE A 71 8.21 -2.47 7.91
N PHE A 72 8.64 -2.96 6.74
CA PHE A 72 8.06 -2.66 5.43
C PHE A 72 7.23 -3.82 4.92
N TYR A 73 6.09 -3.52 4.31
CA TYR A 73 5.26 -4.50 3.64
C TYR A 73 4.38 -3.88 2.55
N ASN A 74 4.29 -4.60 1.42
CA ASN A 74 3.32 -4.29 0.38
C ASN A 74 1.92 -4.82 0.75
N GLY A 75 0.95 -4.49 -0.07
CA GLY A 75 -0.46 -4.82 0.10
C GLY A 75 -0.96 -5.92 -0.82
N GLY A 76 -1.76 -5.56 -1.77
CA GLY A 76 -2.54 -6.39 -2.66
C GLY A 76 -4.03 -6.29 -2.32
N PRO A 77 -4.60 -7.07 -1.38
CA PRO A 77 -3.98 -8.13 -0.56
C PRO A 77 -3.43 -9.29 -1.40
N GLY A 78 -2.43 -9.97 -0.87
CA GLY A 78 -1.83 -11.12 -1.54
C GLY A 78 -0.50 -10.84 -2.25
N SER A 79 0.09 -9.66 -2.08
CA SER A 79 1.40 -9.33 -2.66
C SER A 79 2.54 -9.59 -1.67
N SER A 80 3.67 -10.06 -2.19
CA SER A 80 4.94 -10.03 -1.47
C SER A 80 5.49 -8.60 -1.40
N THR A 81 6.52 -8.39 -0.59
CA THR A 81 7.12 -7.05 -0.40
C THR A 81 8.25 -6.76 -1.39
N VAL A 82 8.30 -7.48 -2.51
CA VAL A 82 9.34 -7.31 -3.54
C VAL A 82 9.38 -5.89 -4.13
N TRP A 83 8.23 -5.24 -4.25
CA TRP A 83 8.11 -3.90 -4.84
C TRP A 83 8.76 -2.84 -3.97
N LEU A 84 8.34 -2.71 -2.71
CA LEU A 84 8.98 -1.83 -1.72
C LEU A 84 10.45 -2.18 -1.51
N HIS A 85 10.77 -3.46 -1.41
CA HIS A 85 12.13 -3.91 -1.13
C HIS A 85 13.12 -3.50 -2.22
N MET A 86 12.74 -3.72 -3.49
CA MET A 86 13.65 -3.54 -4.61
C MET A 86 13.51 -2.18 -5.30
N GLY A 87 12.45 -1.44 -5.01
CA GLY A 87 12.17 -0.16 -5.66
C GLY A 87 12.26 1.05 -4.75
N SER A 88 12.05 0.89 -3.43
CA SER A 88 11.93 2.03 -2.55
C SER A 88 13.21 2.28 -1.71
N LEU A 89 13.10 2.10 -0.42
CA LEU A 89 14.10 2.54 0.57
C LEU A 89 15.09 1.44 0.99
N GLY A 90 15.05 0.28 0.34
CA GLY A 90 16.04 -0.80 0.51
C GLY A 90 17.43 -0.41 0.01
N PRO A 91 18.50 -1.20 0.33
CA PRO A 91 19.86 -0.87 -0.08
C PRO A 91 20.15 -1.10 -1.58
N LYS A 92 19.29 -1.79 -2.30
CA LYS A 92 19.36 -2.01 -3.75
C LYS A 92 18.13 -1.43 -4.42
N HIS A 93 18.28 -0.99 -5.68
CA HIS A 93 17.22 -0.37 -6.46
C HIS A 93 17.19 -0.94 -7.88
N VAL A 94 15.99 -1.32 -8.33
CA VAL A 94 15.72 -1.75 -9.70
C VAL A 94 15.57 -0.52 -10.58
N MET A 95 16.41 -0.42 -11.60
CA MET A 95 16.31 0.66 -12.59
C MET A 95 15.11 0.40 -13.51
N THR A 96 14.11 1.28 -13.48
CA THR A 96 12.94 1.26 -14.36
C THR A 96 12.83 2.54 -15.17
N GLY A 97 11.97 2.57 -16.19
CA GLY A 97 11.54 3.83 -16.81
C GLY A 97 10.57 4.57 -15.89
N SER A 98 10.68 5.88 -15.84
CA SER A 98 9.84 6.72 -14.96
C SER A 98 8.35 6.69 -15.36
N ASP A 99 8.05 6.50 -16.64
CA ASP A 99 6.73 6.54 -17.25
C ASP A 99 6.65 5.70 -18.55
N GLN A 100 7.63 4.81 -18.78
CA GLN A 100 7.77 4.06 -20.02
C GLN A 100 8.05 2.59 -19.77
N HIS A 101 7.57 1.75 -20.67
CA HIS A 101 7.88 0.32 -20.69
C HIS A 101 9.34 0.07 -21.01
N LEU A 102 10.04 -0.70 -20.17
CA LEU A 102 11.40 -1.14 -20.43
C LEU A 102 11.42 -2.27 -21.48
N PRO A 103 12.51 -2.38 -22.29
CA PRO A 103 12.77 -3.59 -23.03
C PRO A 103 12.88 -4.80 -22.11
N ALA A 104 12.63 -6.00 -22.65
CA ALA A 104 12.87 -7.25 -21.93
C ALA A 104 14.34 -7.38 -21.50
N ALA A 105 14.60 -8.25 -20.52
CA ALA A 105 15.93 -8.47 -19.94
C ALA A 105 17.09 -8.42 -20.97
N PRO A 106 18.30 -7.96 -20.55
CA PRO A 106 18.77 -7.88 -19.17
C PRO A 106 18.40 -6.59 -18.44
N TYR A 107 17.84 -6.71 -17.24
CA TYR A 107 17.53 -5.60 -16.36
C TYR A 107 18.72 -5.19 -15.50
N LYS A 108 18.64 -4.03 -14.84
CA LYS A 108 19.76 -3.48 -14.07
C LYS A 108 19.37 -3.23 -12.61
N LEU A 109 20.15 -3.82 -11.69
CA LEU A 109 20.11 -3.57 -10.25
C LEU A 109 21.29 -2.67 -9.87
N VAL A 110 21.04 -1.63 -9.08
CA VAL A 110 22.07 -0.69 -8.60
C VAL A 110 22.04 -0.56 -7.09
N ASP A 111 23.10 0.01 -6.52
CA ASP A 111 23.08 0.46 -5.13
C ASP A 111 22.13 1.65 -5.00
N ASN A 112 21.28 1.62 -3.99
CA ASN A 112 20.31 2.68 -3.76
C ASN A 112 20.95 3.85 -2.99
N ALA A 113 21.06 4.99 -3.64
CA ALA A 113 21.57 6.21 -3.00
C ALA A 113 20.58 6.77 -1.95
N TYR A 114 19.32 6.36 -2.02
CA TYR A 114 18.23 6.82 -1.17
C TYR A 114 17.73 5.70 -0.23
N SER A 115 18.64 4.82 0.19
CA SER A 115 18.31 3.79 1.18
C SER A 115 18.13 4.41 2.57
N LEU A 116 17.01 4.10 3.22
CA LEU A 116 16.71 4.54 4.58
C LEU A 116 17.64 3.92 5.65
N LEU A 117 18.58 3.07 5.22
CA LEU A 117 19.57 2.47 6.10
C LEU A 117 20.54 3.50 6.72
N ASP A 118 20.51 4.74 6.30
CA ASP A 118 21.22 5.84 6.94
C ASP A 118 20.61 6.18 8.32
N VAL A 119 19.28 6.12 8.48
CA VAL A 119 18.56 6.50 9.69
C VAL A 119 17.90 5.34 10.46
N SER A 120 17.56 4.23 9.79
CA SER A 120 16.86 3.09 10.39
C SER A 120 17.46 1.74 9.94
N ASP A 121 17.31 0.70 10.78
CA ASP A 121 17.39 -0.67 10.28
C ASP A 121 16.10 -1.05 9.57
N LEU A 122 16.18 -1.93 8.58
CA LEU A 122 15.06 -2.20 7.67
C LEU A 122 14.67 -3.66 7.73
N VAL A 123 13.37 -3.95 7.75
CA VAL A 123 12.83 -5.32 7.69
C VAL A 123 11.72 -5.37 6.66
N PHE A 124 11.95 -6.04 5.54
CA PHE A 124 10.96 -6.27 4.50
C PHE A 124 10.30 -7.62 4.73
N ILE A 125 8.99 -7.64 4.94
CA ILE A 125 8.22 -8.82 5.36
C ILE A 125 7.26 -9.22 4.24
N ASP A 126 7.31 -10.47 3.81
CA ASP A 126 6.32 -11.02 2.89
C ASP A 126 5.09 -11.54 3.65
N MET A 127 3.92 -11.24 3.14
CA MET A 127 2.63 -11.69 3.68
C MET A 127 2.55 -13.24 3.76
N PRO A 128 1.80 -13.82 4.71
CA PRO A 128 1.57 -15.26 4.76
C PRO A 128 1.14 -15.85 3.41
N GLY A 129 1.91 -16.84 2.92
CA GLY A 129 1.64 -17.50 1.63
C GLY A 129 2.29 -16.83 0.41
N THR A 130 3.03 -15.76 0.57
CA THR A 130 3.79 -15.09 -0.50
C THR A 130 5.30 -15.22 -0.30
N GLY A 131 6.07 -14.80 -1.29
CA GLY A 131 7.52 -14.88 -1.26
C GLY A 131 8.05 -16.31 -1.10
N PHE A 132 8.93 -16.52 -0.16
CA PHE A 132 9.34 -17.85 0.30
C PHE A 132 8.53 -18.32 1.52
N GLY A 133 7.56 -17.53 1.97
CA GLY A 133 6.61 -17.90 3.00
C GLY A 133 5.65 -19.00 2.55
N ARG A 134 5.14 -19.76 3.51
CA ARG A 134 4.13 -20.81 3.25
C ARG A 134 3.19 -20.87 4.45
N ILE A 135 1.92 -21.09 4.17
CA ILE A 135 0.90 -21.42 5.17
C ILE A 135 0.71 -22.95 5.18
N MET A 136 0.47 -23.51 6.34
CA MET A 136 0.35 -24.97 6.52
C MET A 136 -0.66 -25.29 7.62
N GLY A 137 -1.22 -26.49 7.56
CA GLY A 137 -2.14 -27.00 8.57
C GLY A 137 -3.61 -26.89 8.17
N LYS A 138 -4.47 -27.20 9.14
CA LYS A 138 -5.91 -27.22 8.92
C LYS A 138 -6.48 -25.81 8.76
N ASP A 139 -7.28 -25.59 7.71
CA ASP A 139 -7.94 -24.31 7.43
C ASP A 139 -6.94 -23.11 7.38
N ALA A 140 -5.69 -23.37 6.91
CA ALA A 140 -4.60 -22.41 6.95
C ALA A 140 -4.94 -21.11 6.17
N GLU A 141 -5.65 -21.21 5.05
CA GLU A 141 -6.07 -20.05 4.26
C GLU A 141 -6.98 -19.14 5.07
N LYS A 142 -8.01 -19.69 5.70
CA LYS A 142 -8.94 -18.94 6.58
C LYS A 142 -8.27 -18.37 7.83
N SER A 143 -7.14 -18.95 8.24
CA SER A 143 -6.42 -18.54 9.44
C SER A 143 -5.45 -17.38 9.21
N PHE A 144 -5.17 -17.03 7.93
CA PHE A 144 -4.17 -16.04 7.59
C PHE A 144 -4.57 -15.09 6.44
N TRP A 145 -5.61 -15.41 5.66
CA TRP A 145 -6.05 -14.62 4.52
C TRP A 145 -7.36 -13.89 4.81
N GLY A 146 -7.28 -12.90 5.64
CA GLY A 146 -8.34 -11.99 6.02
C GLY A 146 -7.76 -10.74 6.65
N VAL A 147 -8.59 -9.73 6.83
CA VAL A 147 -8.16 -8.42 7.35
C VAL A 147 -7.59 -8.56 8.76
N ASP A 148 -8.32 -9.22 9.65
CA ASP A 148 -7.92 -9.37 11.05
C ASP A 148 -6.81 -10.43 11.18
N GLU A 149 -6.92 -11.55 10.47
CA GLU A 149 -5.98 -12.67 10.51
C GLU A 149 -4.59 -12.26 10.04
N ASP A 150 -4.52 -11.49 8.96
CA ASP A 150 -3.28 -10.98 8.39
C ASP A 150 -2.59 -9.99 9.34
N ALA A 151 -3.31 -8.98 9.83
CA ALA A 151 -2.76 -8.01 10.78
C ALA A 151 -2.25 -8.68 12.06
N ASN A 152 -2.99 -9.64 12.61
CA ASN A 152 -2.58 -10.43 13.77
C ASN A 152 -1.34 -11.30 13.48
N ALA A 153 -1.23 -11.87 12.27
CA ALA A 153 -0.04 -12.63 11.87
C ALA A 153 1.20 -11.71 11.81
N PHE A 154 1.06 -10.48 11.28
CA PHE A 154 2.12 -9.48 11.30
C PHE A 154 2.49 -9.03 12.72
N ALA A 155 1.53 -8.87 13.63
CA ALA A 155 1.79 -8.52 15.03
C ALA A 155 2.62 -9.62 15.72
N ARG A 156 2.23 -10.89 15.58
CA ARG A 156 3.00 -12.03 16.09
C ARG A 156 4.39 -12.10 15.47
N PHE A 157 4.50 -11.87 14.16
CA PHE A 157 5.80 -11.81 13.48
C PHE A 157 6.70 -10.72 14.08
N ILE A 158 6.19 -9.51 14.25
CA ILE A 158 6.96 -8.38 14.80
C ILE A 158 7.41 -8.68 16.23
N ALA A 159 6.52 -9.20 17.09
CA ALA A 159 6.87 -9.58 18.47
C ALA A 159 8.00 -10.64 18.49
N ARG A 160 7.92 -11.67 17.66
CA ARG A 160 8.98 -12.68 17.51
C ARG A 160 10.26 -12.11 16.94
N PHE A 161 10.18 -11.22 15.97
CA PHE A 161 11.33 -10.58 15.35
C PHE A 161 12.09 -9.71 16.34
N ILE A 162 11.39 -8.82 17.08
CA ILE A 162 12.03 -7.96 18.08
C ILE A 162 12.59 -8.76 19.26
N THR A 163 12.02 -9.92 19.60
CA THR A 163 12.57 -10.87 20.57
C THR A 163 13.87 -11.50 20.05
N LYS A 164 13.82 -12.05 18.82
CA LYS A 164 14.96 -12.74 18.21
C LYS A 164 16.19 -11.85 18.05
N TYR A 165 15.97 -10.58 17.73
CA TYR A 165 17.04 -9.62 17.45
C TYR A 165 17.27 -8.60 18.59
N SER A 166 16.66 -8.83 19.77
CA SER A 166 16.80 -7.96 20.97
C SER A 166 16.45 -6.51 20.67
N ARG A 167 15.31 -6.27 19.98
CA ARG A 167 14.88 -4.93 19.55
C ARG A 167 13.66 -4.39 20.32
N TRP A 168 13.32 -4.99 21.47
CA TRP A 168 12.18 -4.54 22.28
C TRP A 168 12.24 -3.06 22.66
N ASN A 169 13.43 -2.55 23.01
CA ASN A 169 13.63 -1.16 23.40
C ASN A 169 14.11 -0.24 22.26
N SER A 170 14.04 -0.69 20.99
CA SER A 170 14.35 0.16 19.83
C SER A 170 13.14 1.01 19.47
N PRO A 171 13.33 2.25 18.95
CA PRO A 171 12.25 2.99 18.28
C PRO A 171 11.73 2.21 17.09
N LYS A 172 10.41 2.05 16.95
CA LYS A 172 9.76 1.18 15.97
C LYS A 172 8.86 1.97 15.04
N TYR A 173 8.96 1.64 13.76
CA TYR A 173 8.13 2.21 12.69
C TYR A 173 7.55 1.10 11.83
N ILE A 174 6.33 1.29 11.34
CA ILE A 174 5.71 0.44 10.33
C ILE A 174 5.49 1.25 9.06
N PHE A 175 5.75 0.62 7.91
CA PHE A 175 5.64 1.22 6.59
C PHE A 175 4.81 0.30 5.69
N GLY A 176 3.57 0.66 5.43
CA GLY A 176 2.66 -0.07 4.55
C GLY A 176 2.40 0.67 3.24
N GLU A 177 2.29 -0.09 2.14
CA GLU A 177 1.89 0.41 0.84
C GLU A 177 0.58 -0.24 0.39
N SER A 178 -0.35 0.55 -0.19
CA SER A 178 -1.60 0.04 -0.75
C SER A 178 -2.46 -0.64 0.34
N TYR A 179 -2.99 -1.84 0.12
CA TYR A 179 -3.61 -2.64 1.18
C TYR A 179 -2.72 -2.76 2.44
N GLY A 180 -1.40 -2.64 2.30
CA GLY A 180 -0.48 -2.55 3.46
C GLY A 180 -0.80 -1.37 4.39
N THR A 181 -1.46 -0.33 3.93
CA THR A 181 -1.94 0.77 4.78
C THR A 181 -3.19 0.37 5.58
N THR A 182 -4.11 -0.38 4.96
CA THR A 182 -5.23 -1.06 5.66
C THR A 182 -4.68 -1.95 6.78
N ARG A 183 -3.69 -2.81 6.44
CA ARG A 183 -2.96 -3.62 7.44
C ARG A 183 -2.33 -2.74 8.51
N SER A 184 -1.69 -1.62 8.17
CA SER A 184 -1.01 -0.75 9.13
C SER A 184 -1.95 -0.17 10.18
N ALA A 185 -3.16 0.22 9.79
CA ALA A 185 -4.15 0.72 10.74
C ALA A 185 -4.54 -0.35 11.78
N VAL A 186 -4.91 -1.54 11.32
CA VAL A 186 -5.28 -2.66 12.21
C VAL A 186 -4.08 -3.14 13.03
N LEU A 187 -2.91 -3.28 12.39
CA LEU A 187 -1.66 -3.72 13.04
C LEU A 187 -1.21 -2.76 14.13
N ALA A 188 -1.31 -1.44 13.90
CA ALA A 188 -0.99 -0.46 14.93
C ALA A 188 -1.87 -0.64 16.16
N ASN A 189 -3.19 -0.80 15.96
CA ASN A 189 -4.15 -1.03 17.03
C ASN A 189 -3.83 -2.32 17.81
N VAL A 190 -3.56 -3.43 17.10
CA VAL A 190 -3.23 -4.74 17.71
C VAL A 190 -1.90 -4.69 18.47
N LEU A 191 -0.86 -4.07 17.91
CA LEU A 191 0.45 -3.94 18.57
C LEU A 191 0.34 -3.15 19.88
N GLU A 192 -0.33 -2.01 19.86
CA GLU A 192 -0.47 -1.11 21.02
C GLU A 192 -1.37 -1.71 22.11
N ASN A 193 -2.51 -2.30 21.73
CA ASN A 193 -3.52 -2.70 22.69
C ASN A 193 -3.42 -4.18 23.11
N ASP A 194 -2.99 -5.09 22.23
CA ASP A 194 -3.00 -6.52 22.52
C ASP A 194 -1.59 -7.08 22.82
N HIS A 195 -0.56 -6.52 22.18
CA HIS A 195 0.82 -7.01 22.33
C HIS A 195 1.73 -6.14 23.22
N SER A 196 1.24 -5.00 23.72
CA SER A 196 2.05 -4.05 24.52
C SER A 196 3.32 -3.59 23.80
N VAL A 197 3.21 -3.38 22.49
CA VAL A 197 4.30 -2.91 21.61
C VAL A 197 3.96 -1.52 21.11
N ASP A 198 4.42 -0.49 21.81
CA ASP A 198 4.30 0.88 21.34
C ASP A 198 5.15 1.09 20.07
N ILE A 199 4.59 1.81 19.10
CA ILE A 199 5.28 2.23 17.88
C ILE A 199 5.44 3.75 17.86
N ASN A 200 6.55 4.23 17.31
CA ASN A 200 6.89 5.65 17.24
C ASN A 200 6.22 6.34 16.05
N GLY A 201 5.99 5.59 14.97
CA GLY A 201 5.36 6.14 13.78
C GLY A 201 4.79 5.10 12.82
N VAL A 202 3.72 5.51 12.15
CA VAL A 202 3.07 4.80 11.04
C VAL A 202 3.34 5.60 9.77
N ILE A 203 3.90 4.95 8.77
CA ILE A 203 4.17 5.53 7.46
C ILE A 203 3.27 4.81 6.44
N LEU A 204 2.37 5.56 5.85
CA LEU A 204 1.38 5.09 4.90
C LEU A 204 1.77 5.59 3.51
N LEU A 205 1.85 4.67 2.55
CA LEU A 205 2.10 4.99 1.15
C LEU A 205 0.95 4.49 0.30
N SER A 206 0.32 5.40 -0.45
CA SER A 206 -0.79 5.07 -1.35
C SER A 206 -1.94 4.42 -0.58
N GLN A 207 -2.51 5.21 0.34
CA GLN A 207 -3.42 4.76 1.39
C GLN A 207 -4.81 4.39 0.87
N ILE A 208 -5.36 3.32 1.47
CA ILE A 208 -6.78 2.98 1.43
C ILE A 208 -7.21 2.43 2.80
N PHE A 209 -8.18 3.08 3.45
CA PHE A 209 -8.80 2.63 4.71
C PHE A 209 -10.26 2.24 4.52
N ASN A 210 -10.97 2.96 3.66
CA ASN A 210 -12.39 2.77 3.41
C ASN A 210 -12.63 2.29 1.97
N PHE A 211 -12.98 1.03 1.82
CA PHE A 211 -13.20 0.42 0.50
C PHE A 211 -14.49 0.88 -0.18
N THR A 212 -15.39 1.55 0.55
CA THR A 212 -16.57 2.19 -0.07
C THR A 212 -16.23 3.42 -0.91
N THR A 213 -15.02 3.97 -0.75
CA THR A 213 -14.52 5.11 -1.53
C THR A 213 -13.70 4.70 -2.75
N ASP A 214 -13.59 3.38 -3.04
CA ASP A 214 -12.86 2.84 -4.18
C ASP A 214 -13.54 3.24 -5.51
N ILE A 215 -12.75 3.77 -6.43
CA ILE A 215 -13.22 4.23 -7.75
C ILE A 215 -13.26 3.12 -8.81
N ASP A 216 -12.79 1.93 -8.51
CA ASP A 216 -12.79 0.82 -9.47
C ASP A 216 -14.20 0.29 -9.76
N ALA A 217 -15.03 0.14 -8.73
CA ALA A 217 -16.37 -0.42 -8.85
C ALA A 217 -17.48 0.39 -8.17
N PRO A 218 -17.53 1.73 -8.31
CA PRO A 218 -18.48 2.57 -7.57
C PRO A 218 -19.94 2.34 -7.98
N ARG A 219 -20.19 1.73 -9.15
CA ARG A 219 -21.54 1.40 -9.63
C ARG A 219 -22.24 0.29 -8.83
N GLU A 220 -21.48 -0.49 -8.07
CA GLU A 220 -22.03 -1.55 -7.21
C GLU A 220 -22.79 -0.98 -6.01
N ASN A 221 -22.53 0.30 -5.67
CA ASN A 221 -23.17 1.02 -4.57
C ASN A 221 -23.92 2.27 -5.07
N PRO A 222 -25.04 2.15 -5.79
CA PRO A 222 -25.80 3.31 -6.27
C PRO A 222 -26.23 4.23 -5.13
N GLY A 223 -25.93 5.53 -5.27
CA GLY A 223 -26.20 6.56 -4.26
C GLY A 223 -25.02 6.85 -3.32
N VAL A 224 -23.91 6.11 -3.43
CA VAL A 224 -22.62 6.46 -2.84
C VAL A 224 -21.78 7.13 -3.92
N ASP A 225 -21.76 8.44 -3.94
CA ASP A 225 -21.11 9.23 -4.99
C ASP A 225 -19.69 9.68 -4.62
N LEU A 226 -19.31 9.56 -3.36
CA LEU A 226 -18.01 9.98 -2.83
C LEU A 226 -16.79 9.42 -3.62
N PRO A 227 -16.78 8.18 -4.15
CA PRO A 227 -15.67 7.70 -4.98
C PRO A 227 -15.39 8.59 -6.20
N TYR A 228 -16.43 9.06 -6.88
CA TYR A 228 -16.28 9.94 -8.05
C TYR A 228 -15.73 11.32 -7.67
N GLU A 229 -16.16 11.83 -6.52
CA GLU A 229 -15.70 13.11 -5.99
C GLU A 229 -14.22 13.04 -5.61
N LEU A 230 -13.82 12.01 -4.89
CA LEU A 230 -12.44 11.86 -4.40
C LEU A 230 -11.42 11.49 -5.49
N ALA A 231 -11.85 10.84 -6.58
CA ALA A 231 -10.99 10.53 -7.72
C ALA A 231 -10.77 11.71 -8.67
N LEU A 232 -11.66 12.71 -8.66
CA LEU A 232 -11.63 13.80 -9.63
C LEU A 232 -10.29 14.56 -9.68
N PRO A 233 -9.62 14.89 -8.56
CA PRO A 233 -8.30 15.52 -8.60
C PRO A 233 -7.24 14.68 -9.29
N THR A 234 -7.26 13.34 -9.14
CA THR A 234 -6.36 12.42 -9.84
C THR A 234 -6.65 12.35 -11.33
N TYR A 235 -7.92 12.35 -11.74
CA TYR A 235 -8.29 12.46 -13.17
C TYR A 235 -7.75 13.77 -13.78
N ALA A 236 -7.88 14.87 -13.05
CA ALA A 236 -7.40 16.17 -13.50
C ALA A 236 -5.86 16.21 -13.60
N ALA A 237 -5.15 15.65 -12.63
CA ALA A 237 -3.70 15.50 -12.68
C ALA A 237 -3.27 14.69 -13.92
N THR A 238 -3.96 13.59 -14.19
CA THR A 238 -3.70 12.71 -15.34
C THR A 238 -3.93 13.43 -16.67
N ALA A 239 -5.07 14.10 -16.82
CA ALA A 239 -5.37 14.89 -18.02
C ALA A 239 -4.37 16.03 -18.22
N TRP A 240 -3.94 16.68 -17.12
CA TRP A 240 -2.88 17.68 -17.14
C TRP A 240 -1.55 17.11 -17.64
N TYR A 241 -1.14 15.95 -17.14
CA TYR A 241 0.09 15.26 -17.53
C TYR A 241 0.10 14.92 -19.03
N HIS A 242 -0.98 14.31 -19.53
CA HIS A 242 -1.13 13.92 -20.93
C HIS A 242 -1.52 15.05 -21.87
N LYS A 243 -1.63 16.31 -21.38
CA LYS A 243 -1.98 17.49 -22.16
C LYS A 243 -3.31 17.36 -22.90
N LYS A 244 -4.28 16.76 -22.22
CA LYS A 244 -5.64 16.54 -22.76
C LYS A 244 -6.63 17.62 -22.35
N LEU A 245 -6.20 18.63 -21.57
CA LEU A 245 -7.06 19.73 -21.14
C LEU A 245 -7.27 20.75 -22.25
N PRO A 246 -8.47 21.33 -22.39
CA PRO A 246 -8.75 22.42 -23.35
C PRO A 246 -7.86 23.65 -23.10
N GLN A 247 -7.59 23.95 -21.85
CA GLN A 247 -6.65 24.98 -21.41
C GLN A 247 -5.67 24.36 -20.40
N GLN A 248 -4.38 24.41 -20.74
CA GLN A 248 -3.33 23.80 -19.94
C GLN A 248 -2.88 24.75 -18.81
N PRO A 249 -3.17 24.45 -17.53
CA PRO A 249 -2.63 25.22 -16.41
C PRO A 249 -1.11 25.11 -16.33
N THR A 250 -0.44 26.19 -15.89
CA THR A 250 1.04 26.24 -15.81
C THR A 250 1.62 25.50 -14.61
N ALA A 251 0.84 25.35 -13.53
CA ALA A 251 1.26 24.69 -12.30
C ALA A 251 0.21 23.70 -11.84
N LEU A 252 0.67 22.50 -11.44
CA LEU A 252 -0.20 21.39 -11.06
C LEU A 252 -0.94 21.67 -9.74
N GLU A 253 -0.22 21.96 -8.66
CA GLU A 253 -0.81 22.06 -7.32
C GLU A 253 -1.93 23.12 -7.20
N PRO A 254 -1.77 24.35 -7.71
CA PRO A 254 -2.87 25.31 -7.69
C PRO A 254 -4.09 24.88 -8.51
N PHE A 255 -3.84 24.18 -9.63
CA PHE A 255 -4.90 23.61 -10.45
C PHE A 255 -5.66 22.52 -9.71
N LEU A 256 -4.95 21.60 -9.05
CA LEU A 256 -5.60 20.54 -8.26
C LEU A 256 -6.44 21.13 -7.12
N LYS A 257 -5.98 22.20 -6.48
CA LYS A 257 -6.77 22.86 -5.43
C LYS A 257 -8.10 23.43 -5.96
N GLU A 258 -8.11 24.00 -7.16
CA GLU A 258 -9.35 24.45 -7.82
C GLU A 258 -10.29 23.25 -8.09
N VAL A 259 -9.72 22.12 -8.54
CA VAL A 259 -10.48 20.91 -8.82
C VAL A 259 -11.06 20.28 -7.54
N GLU A 260 -10.30 20.25 -6.44
CA GLU A 260 -10.78 19.79 -5.13
C GLU A 260 -11.97 20.61 -4.64
N ASP A 261 -11.88 21.95 -4.73
CA ASP A 261 -12.97 22.84 -4.32
C ASP A 261 -14.23 22.64 -5.19
N PHE A 262 -14.06 22.41 -6.50
CA PHE A 262 -15.16 22.08 -7.39
C PHE A 262 -15.74 20.69 -7.07
N SER A 263 -14.90 19.71 -6.80
CA SER A 263 -15.29 18.34 -6.52
C SER A 263 -16.21 18.23 -5.30
N MET A 264 -15.78 18.80 -4.18
CA MET A 264 -16.53 18.77 -2.92
C MET A 264 -17.62 19.86 -2.82
N GLY A 265 -17.82 20.63 -3.86
CA GLY A 265 -18.82 21.68 -3.93
C GLY A 265 -19.84 21.45 -5.07
N PRO A 266 -19.69 22.13 -6.21
CA PRO A 266 -20.69 22.04 -7.31
C PRO A 266 -20.88 20.62 -7.85
N TYR A 267 -19.82 19.82 -7.94
CA TYR A 267 -19.92 18.44 -8.46
C TYR A 267 -20.65 17.53 -7.46
N ALA A 268 -20.26 17.53 -6.19
CA ALA A 268 -20.93 16.78 -5.13
C ALA A 268 -22.42 17.17 -5.04
N HIS A 269 -22.73 18.46 -5.16
CA HIS A 269 -24.12 18.93 -5.15
C HIS A 269 -24.93 18.34 -6.31
N ALA A 270 -24.41 18.40 -7.54
CA ALA A 270 -25.09 17.85 -8.71
C ALA A 270 -25.28 16.32 -8.62
N LEU A 271 -24.30 15.59 -8.08
CA LEU A 271 -24.41 14.16 -7.85
C LEU A 271 -25.49 13.82 -6.80
N ALA A 272 -25.54 14.57 -5.71
CA ALA A 272 -26.51 14.38 -4.63
C ALA A 272 -27.98 14.61 -5.07
N LEU A 273 -28.22 15.48 -6.07
CA LEU A 273 -29.55 15.68 -6.65
C LEU A 273 -30.02 14.47 -7.49
N GLY A 274 -29.10 13.63 -7.97
CA GLY A 274 -29.44 12.44 -8.76
C GLY A 274 -30.27 12.81 -10.01
N THR A 275 -31.49 12.27 -10.12
CA THR A 275 -32.42 12.55 -11.23
C THR A 275 -33.07 13.93 -11.15
N ASP A 276 -32.96 14.62 -10.03
CA ASP A 276 -33.59 15.95 -9.84
C ASP A 276 -32.66 17.09 -10.27
N VAL A 277 -31.41 16.80 -10.66
CA VAL A 277 -30.51 17.81 -11.24
C VAL A 277 -31.12 18.38 -12.54
N SER A 278 -31.18 19.70 -12.67
CA SER A 278 -31.71 20.33 -13.88
C SER A 278 -30.79 20.08 -15.09
N ASP A 279 -31.35 20.00 -16.29
CA ASP A 279 -30.57 19.85 -17.53
C ASP A 279 -29.52 20.96 -17.69
N THR A 280 -29.86 22.20 -17.29
CA THR A 280 -28.92 23.33 -17.32
C THR A 280 -27.75 23.13 -16.38
N GLU A 281 -27.99 22.73 -15.15
CA GLU A 281 -26.94 22.48 -14.16
C GLU A 281 -26.10 21.28 -14.56
N LYS A 282 -26.73 20.17 -14.98
CA LYS A 282 -26.03 18.98 -15.49
C LYS A 282 -25.09 19.32 -16.65
N GLN A 283 -25.54 20.17 -17.60
CA GLN A 283 -24.72 20.64 -18.71
C GLN A 283 -23.54 21.50 -18.23
N GLN A 284 -23.75 22.40 -17.27
CA GLN A 284 -22.70 23.25 -16.71
C GLN A 284 -21.64 22.41 -15.99
N VAL A 285 -22.05 21.43 -15.17
CA VAL A 285 -21.14 20.53 -14.48
C VAL A 285 -20.38 19.65 -15.48
N ALA A 286 -21.05 19.11 -16.51
CA ALA A 286 -20.38 18.33 -17.56
C ALA A 286 -19.32 19.15 -18.31
N GLN A 287 -19.61 20.43 -18.59
CA GLN A 287 -18.62 21.33 -19.20
C GLN A 287 -17.42 21.57 -18.30
N LYS A 288 -17.65 21.81 -16.99
CA LYS A 288 -16.56 21.98 -16.03
C LYS A 288 -15.73 20.71 -15.87
N LEU A 289 -16.37 19.54 -15.82
CA LEU A 289 -15.65 18.27 -15.83
C LEU A 289 -14.79 18.12 -17.08
N HIS A 290 -15.32 18.44 -18.28
CA HIS A 290 -14.53 18.46 -19.52
C HIS A 290 -13.30 19.36 -19.40
N ASP A 291 -13.48 20.56 -18.85
CA ASP A 291 -12.39 21.53 -18.68
C ASP A 291 -11.29 20.99 -17.74
N TYR A 292 -11.64 20.17 -16.74
CA TYR A 292 -10.73 19.63 -15.73
C TYR A 292 -10.12 18.27 -16.06
N ILE A 293 -10.87 17.39 -16.76
CA ILE A 293 -10.44 15.99 -16.99
C ILE A 293 -10.34 15.62 -18.48
N GLY A 294 -10.64 16.53 -19.39
CA GLY A 294 -10.43 16.36 -20.83
C GLY A 294 -11.40 15.40 -21.53
N LEU A 295 -12.32 14.73 -20.82
CA LEU A 295 -13.28 13.81 -21.45
C LEU A 295 -14.37 14.59 -22.20
N PRO A 296 -14.90 14.04 -23.34
CA PRO A 296 -15.97 14.72 -24.11
C PRO A 296 -17.23 14.98 -23.29
N VAL A 297 -17.84 16.17 -23.45
CA VAL A 297 -19.08 16.55 -22.72
C VAL A 297 -20.20 15.54 -22.93
N ASP A 298 -20.39 15.06 -24.18
CA ASP A 298 -21.44 14.09 -24.48
C ASP A 298 -21.22 12.75 -23.76
N TYR A 299 -19.95 12.34 -23.57
CA TYR A 299 -19.58 11.16 -22.79
C TYR A 299 -19.96 11.34 -21.32
N LEU A 300 -19.60 12.50 -20.73
CA LEU A 300 -19.91 12.86 -19.35
C LEU A 300 -21.42 12.91 -19.08
N LEU A 301 -22.18 13.48 -20.00
CA LEU A 301 -23.65 13.52 -19.91
C LEU A 301 -24.25 12.11 -19.99
N LYS A 302 -23.76 11.26 -20.90
CA LYS A 302 -24.18 9.87 -21.06
C LYS A 302 -23.87 9.04 -19.80
N ALA A 303 -22.74 9.30 -19.15
CA ALA A 303 -22.33 8.67 -17.90
C ALA A 303 -23.09 9.21 -16.67
N ASN A 304 -24.03 10.12 -16.83
CA ASN A 304 -24.67 10.85 -15.73
C ASN A 304 -23.68 11.48 -14.77
N LEU A 305 -22.61 12.06 -15.30
CA LEU A 305 -21.50 12.71 -14.58
C LEU A 305 -20.64 11.71 -13.73
N ARG A 306 -20.89 10.41 -13.80
CA ARG A 306 -20.26 9.35 -13.01
C ARG A 306 -19.38 8.50 -13.89
N VAL A 307 -18.07 8.75 -13.86
CA VAL A 307 -17.07 8.02 -14.63
C VAL A 307 -16.19 7.22 -13.66
N SER A 308 -16.18 5.89 -13.78
CA SER A 308 -15.32 5.02 -12.98
C SER A 308 -13.86 5.09 -13.40
N GLY A 309 -12.94 4.59 -12.57
CA GLY A 309 -11.51 4.54 -12.85
C GLY A 309 -11.21 3.90 -14.20
N GLY A 310 -11.65 2.67 -14.41
CA GLY A 310 -11.40 1.94 -15.65
C GLY A 310 -12.01 2.59 -16.90
N GLN A 311 -13.13 3.33 -16.77
CA GLN A 311 -13.70 4.11 -17.88
C GLN A 311 -12.83 5.33 -18.20
N PHE A 312 -12.32 6.02 -17.19
CA PHE A 312 -11.43 7.16 -17.38
C PHE A 312 -10.12 6.73 -18.04
N GLU A 313 -9.49 5.67 -17.53
CA GLU A 313 -8.25 5.08 -18.07
C GLU A 313 -8.38 4.74 -19.56
N LYS A 314 -9.51 4.14 -19.93
CA LYS A 314 -9.77 3.76 -21.32
C LYS A 314 -10.07 4.95 -22.23
N THR A 315 -10.78 5.96 -21.73
CA THR A 315 -11.36 7.02 -22.58
C THR A 315 -10.41 8.17 -22.83
N LEU A 316 -9.52 8.51 -21.86
CA LEU A 316 -8.70 9.72 -21.95
C LEU A 316 -7.80 9.78 -23.20
N GLN A 317 -7.26 8.65 -23.62
CA GLN A 317 -6.35 8.54 -24.77
C GLN A 317 -6.89 7.61 -25.87
N ASP A 318 -8.19 7.39 -25.91
CA ASP A 318 -8.84 6.48 -26.86
C ASP A 318 -8.68 6.95 -28.32
N ASP A 319 -8.53 8.24 -28.56
CA ASP A 319 -8.20 8.85 -29.86
C ASP A 319 -6.82 8.39 -30.41
N GLN A 320 -6.00 7.76 -29.60
CA GLN A 320 -4.68 7.23 -29.96
C GLN A 320 -4.61 5.70 -29.79
N ASP A 321 -5.73 5.02 -29.56
CA ASP A 321 -5.81 3.59 -29.23
C ASP A 321 -4.98 3.20 -27.99
N LEU A 322 -4.83 4.13 -27.04
CA LEU A 322 -4.07 3.95 -25.79
C LEU A 322 -5.00 3.89 -24.58
N THR A 323 -4.53 3.18 -23.54
CA THR A 323 -5.08 3.24 -22.18
C THR A 323 -4.02 3.75 -21.20
N THR A 324 -4.44 4.46 -20.15
CA THR A 324 -3.55 4.88 -19.07
C THR A 324 -3.39 3.76 -18.02
N GLY A 325 -2.33 3.82 -17.24
CA GLY A 325 -2.14 2.94 -16.09
C GLY A 325 -3.11 3.26 -14.94
N ARG A 326 -3.50 2.24 -14.19
CA ARG A 326 -4.26 2.38 -12.94
C ARG A 326 -3.36 2.73 -11.76
N LEU A 327 -2.26 2.02 -11.61
CA LEU A 327 -1.29 2.27 -10.54
C LEU A 327 -0.49 3.55 -10.77
N ASP A 328 -0.24 3.90 -12.02
CA ASP A 328 0.39 5.17 -12.37
C ASP A 328 -0.13 5.66 -13.72
N THR A 329 -0.99 6.64 -13.66
CA THR A 329 -1.67 7.15 -14.87
C THR A 329 -0.76 7.93 -15.81
N ARG A 330 0.51 8.14 -15.48
CA ARG A 330 1.54 8.67 -16.41
C ARG A 330 1.93 7.61 -17.46
N PHE A 331 1.84 6.33 -17.11
CA PHE A 331 2.07 5.24 -18.05
C PHE A 331 0.91 5.13 -19.02
N SER A 332 1.24 4.86 -20.26
CA SER A 332 0.27 4.54 -21.32
C SER A 332 0.72 3.32 -22.09
N GLY A 333 -0.22 2.54 -22.57
CA GLY A 333 0.02 1.39 -23.42
C GLY A 333 -1.10 1.17 -24.43
N PRO A 334 -0.88 0.39 -25.48
CA PRO A 334 -1.93 0.06 -26.45
C PRO A 334 -3.14 -0.58 -25.79
N SER A 335 -4.35 -0.14 -26.13
CA SER A 335 -5.58 -0.78 -25.68
C SER A 335 -5.61 -2.23 -26.20
N LEU A 336 -5.87 -3.21 -25.32
CA LEU A 336 -6.00 -4.61 -25.74
C LEU A 336 -7.24 -4.81 -26.62
N ASN A 337 -8.33 -4.12 -26.27
CA ASN A 337 -9.55 -4.08 -27.06
C ASN A 337 -10.01 -2.62 -27.20
N PRO A 338 -9.83 -2.00 -28.39
CA PRO A 338 -10.24 -0.60 -28.61
C PRO A 338 -11.72 -0.32 -28.36
N LEU A 339 -12.59 -1.35 -28.42
CA LEU A 339 -14.03 -1.21 -28.20
C LEU A 339 -14.49 -1.56 -26.78
N SER A 340 -13.58 -1.87 -25.87
CA SER A 340 -13.96 -2.11 -24.48
C SER A 340 -14.42 -0.83 -23.78
N GLU A 341 -15.29 -0.98 -22.79
CA GLU A 341 -15.77 0.14 -21.96
C GLU A 341 -14.72 0.61 -20.96
N THR A 342 -13.88 -0.32 -20.49
CA THR A 342 -12.87 -0.08 -19.45
C THR A 342 -11.50 -0.58 -19.88
N ALA A 343 -10.46 -0.12 -19.21
CA ALA A 343 -9.12 -0.66 -19.38
C ALA A 343 -9.06 -2.14 -18.99
N GLU A 344 -8.36 -2.97 -19.78
CA GLU A 344 -8.27 -4.42 -19.60
C GLU A 344 -6.94 -4.88 -18.98
N TYR A 345 -6.01 -3.95 -18.78
CA TYR A 345 -4.74 -4.20 -18.09
C TYR A 345 -4.15 -2.87 -17.59
N ASP A 346 -3.18 -2.98 -16.70
CA ASP A 346 -2.44 -1.82 -16.20
C ASP A 346 -1.08 -1.69 -16.92
N PRO A 347 -0.88 -0.67 -17.77
CA PRO A 347 0.38 -0.39 -18.43
C PRO A 347 1.57 -0.23 -17.48
N GLN A 348 1.38 0.33 -16.28
CA GLN A 348 2.47 0.48 -15.32
C GLN A 348 2.94 -0.89 -14.79
N SER A 349 2.02 -1.75 -14.37
CA SER A 349 2.36 -3.10 -13.91
C SER A 349 3.08 -3.90 -14.99
N SER A 350 2.60 -3.86 -16.24
CA SER A 350 3.24 -4.57 -17.34
C SER A 350 4.63 -4.01 -17.67
N ALA A 351 4.86 -2.72 -17.44
CA ALA A 351 6.12 -2.07 -17.73
C ALA A 351 7.26 -2.48 -16.77
N ILE A 352 6.97 -2.75 -15.51
CA ILE A 352 8.02 -2.87 -14.48
C ILE A 352 8.10 -4.23 -13.79
N SER A 353 7.00 -5.00 -13.70
CA SER A 353 6.92 -6.20 -12.87
C SER A 353 8.01 -7.24 -13.17
N SER A 354 8.30 -7.47 -14.46
CA SER A 354 9.33 -8.43 -14.88
C SER A 354 10.72 -8.07 -14.38
N ALA A 355 11.06 -6.77 -14.33
CA ALA A 355 12.35 -6.30 -13.84
C ALA A 355 12.51 -6.58 -12.33
N TYR A 356 11.50 -6.26 -11.55
CA TYR A 356 11.49 -6.48 -10.10
C TYR A 356 11.63 -7.95 -9.75
N VAL A 357 10.77 -8.80 -10.31
CA VAL A 357 10.75 -10.24 -10.03
C VAL A 357 12.06 -10.90 -10.47
N SER A 358 12.56 -10.55 -11.66
CA SER A 358 13.80 -11.14 -12.17
C SER A 358 15.01 -10.77 -11.32
N LEU A 359 15.17 -9.47 -11.01
CA LEU A 359 16.32 -9.00 -10.26
C LEU A 359 16.29 -9.43 -8.80
N PHE A 360 15.09 -9.50 -8.18
CA PHE A 360 14.98 -10.05 -6.83
C PHE A 360 15.35 -11.53 -6.79
N ASN A 361 14.88 -12.33 -7.75
CA ASN A 361 15.24 -13.74 -7.83
C ASN A 361 16.76 -13.98 -7.94
N ASP A 362 17.45 -13.08 -8.67
CA ASP A 362 18.91 -13.10 -8.75
C ASP A 362 19.57 -12.65 -7.45
N TYR A 363 19.13 -11.51 -6.91
CA TYR A 363 19.69 -10.90 -5.70
C TYR A 363 19.58 -11.81 -4.48
N VAL A 364 18.37 -12.37 -4.24
CA VAL A 364 18.13 -13.20 -3.06
C VAL A 364 19.00 -14.47 -3.06
N ARG A 365 19.26 -15.06 -4.22
CA ARG A 365 20.08 -16.26 -4.34
C ARG A 365 21.57 -15.98 -4.41
N LYS A 366 21.96 -14.96 -5.20
CA LYS A 366 23.39 -14.66 -5.46
C LYS A 366 24.04 -13.89 -4.32
N ASP A 367 23.33 -12.90 -3.75
CA ASP A 367 23.88 -12.00 -2.72
C ASP A 367 23.45 -12.43 -1.31
N LEU A 368 22.15 -12.67 -1.10
CA LEU A 368 21.61 -13.05 0.21
C LEU A 368 21.75 -14.54 0.54
N LYS A 369 22.14 -15.38 -0.45
CA LYS A 369 22.35 -16.83 -0.29
C LYS A 369 21.14 -17.56 0.28
N TYR A 370 19.92 -17.20 -0.17
CA TYR A 370 18.67 -17.76 0.31
C TYR A 370 17.80 -18.27 -0.84
N GLY A 371 16.92 -19.27 -0.54
CA GLY A 371 15.88 -19.74 -1.47
C GLY A 371 16.37 -20.64 -2.59
N GLU A 372 17.59 -21.24 -2.49
CA GLU A 372 18.05 -22.22 -3.46
C GLU A 372 17.07 -23.41 -3.51
N GLY A 373 16.65 -23.77 -4.72
CA GLY A 373 15.65 -24.85 -4.93
C GLY A 373 14.22 -24.53 -4.52
N GLN A 374 13.93 -23.29 -4.11
CA GLN A 374 12.58 -22.84 -3.75
C GLN A 374 12.04 -21.84 -4.78
N THR A 375 10.72 -21.85 -4.98
CA THR A 375 10.03 -20.86 -5.81
C THR A 375 9.65 -19.65 -4.96
N TYR A 376 10.04 -18.46 -5.42
CA TYR A 376 9.55 -17.19 -4.90
C TYR A 376 8.18 -16.87 -5.51
N LEU A 377 7.20 -16.54 -4.67
CA LEU A 377 5.83 -16.20 -5.09
C LEU A 377 5.63 -14.67 -4.95
N PRO A 378 5.77 -13.90 -6.04
CA PRO A 378 5.55 -12.45 -5.97
C PRO A 378 4.15 -12.09 -5.46
N GLU A 379 3.18 -12.95 -5.76
CA GLU A 379 1.79 -12.82 -5.35
C GLU A 379 1.25 -14.18 -4.90
N ALA A 380 0.19 -14.17 -4.08
CA ALA A 380 -0.54 -15.37 -3.71
C ALA A 380 -1.10 -16.08 -4.97
N LEU A 381 -1.17 -17.40 -4.93
CA LEU A 381 -1.61 -18.20 -6.08
C LEU A 381 -3.06 -17.85 -6.43
N PHE A 382 -3.25 -17.27 -7.61
CA PHE A 382 -4.57 -17.01 -8.19
C PHE A 382 -5.36 -18.32 -8.35
N GLY A 383 -6.66 -18.27 -8.05
CA GLY A 383 -7.58 -19.41 -8.15
C GLY A 383 -7.86 -20.15 -6.84
N THR A 384 -6.94 -20.11 -5.88
CA THR A 384 -7.19 -20.56 -4.49
C THR A 384 -7.23 -19.41 -3.51
N PHE A 385 -6.67 -18.24 -3.86
CA PHE A 385 -6.62 -17.06 -3.02
C PHE A 385 -8.02 -16.46 -2.88
N GLN A 386 -8.54 -16.48 -1.66
CA GLN A 386 -9.77 -15.81 -1.26
C GLN A 386 -9.48 -15.01 -0.01
N TRP A 387 -9.70 -13.69 -0.09
CA TRP A 387 -9.47 -12.79 1.03
C TRP A 387 -10.77 -12.55 1.79
N ASP A 388 -10.73 -12.75 3.10
CA ASP A 388 -11.84 -12.40 3.97
C ASP A 388 -11.79 -10.90 4.29
N LEU A 389 -12.82 -10.17 3.86
CA LEU A 389 -12.99 -8.73 4.12
C LEU A 389 -13.72 -8.44 5.43
N VAL A 390 -14.13 -9.48 6.16
CA VAL A 390 -14.74 -9.32 7.48
C VAL A 390 -13.73 -8.67 8.42
N HIS A 391 -14.16 -7.60 9.09
CA HIS A 391 -13.33 -6.84 10.03
C HIS A 391 -14.13 -6.62 11.32
N HIS A 392 -13.55 -7.00 12.47
CA HIS A 392 -14.22 -6.98 13.78
C HIS A 392 -15.62 -7.66 13.75
N GLY A 393 -15.77 -8.71 12.95
CA GLY A 393 -17.02 -9.44 12.76
C GLY A 393 -18.06 -8.71 11.89
N ASN A 394 -17.73 -7.56 11.29
CA ASN A 394 -18.58 -6.86 10.34
C ASN A 394 -18.26 -7.31 8.91
N PRO A 395 -19.20 -7.97 8.20
CA PRO A 395 -19.00 -8.40 6.83
C PRO A 395 -19.33 -7.34 5.78
N ILE A 396 -19.75 -6.15 6.20
CA ILE A 396 -20.22 -5.06 5.34
C ILE A 396 -19.22 -3.93 5.41
N ASP A 397 -18.78 -3.45 4.27
CA ASP A 397 -17.99 -2.23 4.10
C ASP A 397 -16.73 -2.16 4.97
N LEU A 398 -15.64 -2.68 4.44
CA LEU A 398 -14.32 -2.60 5.09
C LEU A 398 -13.90 -1.13 5.26
N ASN A 399 -13.77 -0.72 6.52
CA ASN A 399 -13.23 0.57 6.90
C ASN A 399 -12.42 0.44 8.21
N VAL A 400 -11.12 0.63 8.12
CA VAL A 400 -10.16 0.47 9.24
C VAL A 400 -9.73 1.79 9.88
N ALA A 401 -10.37 2.90 9.53
CA ALA A 401 -10.04 4.23 10.07
C ALA A 401 -10.14 4.27 11.61
N ASN A 402 -11.08 3.54 12.18
CA ASN A 402 -11.24 3.44 13.63
C ASN A 402 -10.03 2.79 14.33
N ASP A 403 -9.35 1.85 13.68
CA ASP A 403 -8.18 1.18 14.24
C ASP A 403 -7.02 2.14 14.41
N LEU A 404 -6.68 2.91 13.36
CA LEU A 404 -5.67 3.95 13.47
C LEU A 404 -6.05 4.99 14.52
N ALA A 405 -7.30 5.42 14.54
CA ALA A 405 -7.79 6.36 15.54
C ALA A 405 -7.66 5.82 16.97
N ASN A 406 -7.92 4.53 17.18
CA ASN A 406 -7.74 3.88 18.48
C ASN A 406 -6.28 3.80 18.89
N ALA A 407 -5.39 3.37 17.99
CA ALA A 407 -3.95 3.37 18.24
C ALA A 407 -3.44 4.78 18.63
N MET A 408 -3.86 5.83 17.91
CA MET A 408 -3.49 7.21 18.23
C MET A 408 -4.06 7.73 19.57
N LYS A 409 -5.21 7.21 20.01
CA LYS A 409 -5.79 7.55 21.32
C LYS A 409 -5.09 6.82 22.44
N THR A 410 -4.71 5.56 22.23
CA THR A 410 -3.98 4.73 23.20
C THR A 410 -2.55 5.24 23.36
N ASN A 411 -1.90 5.58 22.26
CA ASN A 411 -0.58 6.20 22.19
C ASN A 411 -0.67 7.63 21.63
N PRO A 412 -0.92 8.66 22.46
CA PRO A 412 -1.04 10.04 21.99
C PRO A 412 0.25 10.65 21.42
N LYS A 413 1.36 9.93 21.50
CA LYS A 413 2.66 10.30 20.91
C LYS A 413 2.88 9.68 19.53
N LEU A 414 2.05 8.74 19.13
CA LEU A 414 2.12 8.14 17.80
C LEU A 414 2.03 9.22 16.73
N LYS A 415 2.96 9.18 15.78
CA LYS A 415 2.97 10.06 14.62
C LYS A 415 2.57 9.27 13.37
N VAL A 416 1.87 9.92 12.47
CA VAL A 416 1.42 9.32 11.19
C VAL A 416 1.92 10.18 10.04
N MET A 417 2.48 9.53 9.03
CA MET A 417 2.92 10.16 7.80
C MET A 417 2.20 9.51 6.62
N VAL A 418 1.40 10.30 5.90
CA VAL A 418 0.63 9.88 4.73
C VAL A 418 1.36 10.34 3.48
N ASN A 419 1.64 9.39 2.57
CA ASN A 419 2.33 9.63 1.32
C ASN A 419 1.50 9.10 0.16
N GLY A 420 1.48 9.80 -0.97
CA GLY A 420 0.77 9.35 -2.17
C GLY A 420 1.19 10.09 -3.43
N GLY A 421 0.96 9.48 -4.58
CA GLY A 421 1.21 10.09 -5.87
C GLY A 421 -0.01 10.81 -6.43
N TYR A 422 0.17 11.96 -7.08
CA TYR A 422 -0.92 12.67 -7.76
C TYR A 422 -1.54 11.86 -8.92
N TYR A 423 -0.79 10.88 -9.45
CA TYR A 423 -1.17 10.06 -10.59
C TYR A 423 -1.55 8.63 -10.19
N ASP A 424 -1.82 8.39 -8.92
CA ASP A 424 -2.29 7.11 -8.39
C ASP A 424 -3.82 7.05 -8.47
N LEU A 425 -4.34 6.22 -9.37
CA LEU A 425 -5.77 6.01 -9.50
C LEU A 425 -6.27 4.78 -8.74
N ALA A 426 -5.35 3.90 -8.31
CA ALA A 426 -5.70 2.77 -7.46
C ALA A 426 -6.11 3.21 -6.05
N THR A 427 -5.41 4.23 -5.51
CA THR A 427 -5.68 4.83 -4.19
C THR A 427 -5.47 6.34 -4.29
N PRO A 428 -6.47 7.09 -4.81
CA PRO A 428 -6.33 8.51 -5.08
C PRO A 428 -5.88 9.31 -3.86
N PHE A 429 -4.90 10.19 -4.04
CA PHE A 429 -4.30 10.97 -2.95
C PHE A 429 -5.34 11.77 -2.15
N TYR A 430 -6.36 12.30 -2.83
CA TYR A 430 -7.39 13.10 -2.18
C TYR A 430 -8.35 12.25 -1.35
N ALA A 431 -8.52 10.96 -1.69
CA ALA A 431 -9.25 10.00 -0.86
C ALA A 431 -8.51 9.77 0.47
N ALA A 432 -7.19 9.56 0.42
CA ALA A 432 -6.37 9.43 1.62
C ALA A 432 -6.46 10.68 2.52
N GLU A 433 -6.37 11.87 1.93
CA GLU A 433 -6.51 13.13 2.66
C GLU A 433 -7.89 13.28 3.32
N TYR A 434 -8.93 12.88 2.60
CA TYR A 434 -10.31 12.90 3.11
C TYR A 434 -10.48 11.93 4.28
N GLU A 435 -10.03 10.69 4.14
CA GLU A 435 -10.13 9.66 5.19
C GLU A 435 -9.44 10.10 6.48
N GLU A 436 -8.21 10.61 6.40
CA GLU A 436 -7.43 11.06 7.55
C GLU A 436 -8.07 12.29 8.25
N LYS A 437 -8.64 13.20 7.49
CA LYS A 437 -9.37 14.36 8.05
C LYS A 437 -10.68 13.97 8.74
N HIS A 438 -11.19 12.76 8.48
CA HIS A 438 -12.43 12.23 9.08
C HIS A 438 -12.18 11.19 10.17
N LEU A 439 -10.93 10.97 10.58
CA LEU A 439 -10.63 10.11 11.73
C LEU A 439 -11.36 10.62 12.99
N PRO A 440 -11.97 9.73 13.79
CA PRO A 440 -12.67 10.13 15.01
C PRO A 440 -11.68 10.43 16.16
N ILE A 441 -10.81 11.41 15.95
CA ILE A 441 -9.77 11.86 16.89
C ILE A 441 -9.94 13.35 17.22
N SER A 442 -9.28 13.79 18.31
CA SER A 442 -9.29 15.20 18.68
C SER A 442 -8.40 16.04 17.73
N ALA A 443 -8.69 17.33 17.63
CA ALA A 443 -7.85 18.28 16.89
C ALA A 443 -6.38 18.33 17.40
N ALA A 444 -6.14 17.94 18.65
CA ALA A 444 -4.78 17.83 19.18
C ALA A 444 -4.04 16.62 18.58
N LEU A 445 -4.69 15.46 18.48
CA LEU A 445 -4.13 14.26 17.87
C LEU A 445 -3.97 14.41 16.35
N ALA A 446 -4.90 15.10 15.67
CA ALA A 446 -4.81 15.36 14.23
C ALA A 446 -3.51 16.11 13.83
N LYS A 447 -2.89 16.85 14.76
CA LYS A 447 -1.57 17.50 14.53
C LYS A 447 -0.41 16.50 14.43
N ASN A 448 -0.63 15.24 14.80
CA ASN A 448 0.36 14.19 14.67
C ASN A 448 0.35 13.55 13.26
N ILE A 449 -0.56 13.97 12.38
CA ILE A 449 -0.69 13.47 11.01
C ILE A 449 -0.07 14.51 10.08
N GLN A 450 0.81 14.06 9.19
CA GLN A 450 1.40 14.89 8.13
C GLN A 450 1.20 14.26 6.75
N PHE A 451 1.02 15.08 5.72
CA PHE A 451 0.79 14.67 4.36
C PHE A 451 1.97 15.01 3.45
N SER A 452 2.24 14.16 2.47
CA SER A 452 3.29 14.35 1.47
C SER A 452 2.83 13.80 0.13
N TRP A 453 2.68 14.68 -0.86
CA TRP A 453 2.26 14.31 -2.20
C TRP A 453 3.43 14.41 -3.17
N TYR A 454 3.41 13.57 -4.21
CA TYR A 454 4.51 13.42 -5.17
C TYR A 454 3.99 13.40 -6.61
N GLU A 455 4.78 13.94 -7.53
CA GLU A 455 4.53 13.84 -8.97
C GLU A 455 4.87 12.44 -9.50
N SER A 456 4.19 11.42 -8.98
CA SER A 456 4.32 10.00 -9.30
C SER A 456 2.98 9.30 -9.10
N GLY A 457 2.92 8.00 -9.37
CA GLY A 457 1.75 7.15 -9.11
C GLY A 457 1.82 6.39 -7.79
N HIS A 458 1.19 5.22 -7.75
CA HIS A 458 1.06 4.32 -6.59
C HIS A 458 2.40 3.92 -5.99
N MET A 459 3.30 3.44 -6.84
CA MET A 459 4.69 3.18 -6.48
C MET A 459 5.48 4.48 -6.65
N VAL A 460 5.36 5.40 -5.70
CA VAL A 460 5.95 6.75 -5.74
C VAL A 460 7.44 6.71 -6.14
N TYR A 461 8.13 5.67 -5.73
CA TYR A 461 9.54 5.43 -5.93
C TYR A 461 9.95 4.99 -7.36
N VAL A 462 9.01 4.79 -8.29
CA VAL A 462 9.33 4.50 -9.71
C VAL A 462 9.94 5.72 -10.40
N ARG A 463 9.65 6.93 -9.93
CA ARG A 463 10.30 8.17 -10.37
C ARG A 463 11.43 8.54 -9.42
N ASP A 464 12.67 8.65 -9.93
CA ASP A 464 13.87 8.90 -9.12
C ASP A 464 13.78 10.16 -8.24
N GLU A 465 13.24 11.28 -8.77
CA GLU A 465 13.07 12.49 -8.00
C GLU A 465 12.08 12.31 -6.84
N SER A 466 11.01 11.54 -7.07
CA SER A 466 10.02 11.22 -6.04
C SER A 466 10.56 10.23 -5.02
N LEU A 467 11.39 9.26 -5.43
CA LEU A 467 12.12 8.37 -4.52
C LEU A 467 13.04 9.17 -3.59
N LYS A 468 13.80 10.13 -4.14
CA LYS A 468 14.65 11.02 -3.33
C LYS A 468 13.82 11.83 -2.33
N GLN A 469 12.71 12.42 -2.77
CA GLN A 469 11.83 13.20 -1.90
C GLN A 469 11.20 12.32 -0.81
N LEU A 470 10.78 11.09 -1.15
CA LEU A 470 10.24 10.11 -0.19
C LEU A 470 11.28 9.79 0.88
N HIS A 471 12.52 9.47 0.48
CA HIS A 471 13.62 9.22 1.42
C HIS A 471 13.82 10.41 2.36
N ASP A 472 13.99 11.61 1.81
CA ASP A 472 14.33 12.81 2.60
C ASP A 472 13.22 13.12 3.63
N ARG A 473 11.96 12.99 3.22
CA ARG A 473 10.80 13.25 4.08
C ARG A 473 10.62 12.16 5.15
N VAL A 474 10.78 10.88 4.80
CA VAL A 474 10.69 9.77 5.76
C VAL A 474 11.85 9.82 6.76
N ALA A 475 13.07 10.14 6.31
CA ALA A 475 14.21 10.31 7.20
C ALA A 475 13.99 11.47 8.19
N ALA A 476 13.46 12.62 7.73
CA ALA A 476 13.09 13.74 8.58
C ALA A 476 12.01 13.33 9.59
N PHE A 477 10.96 12.63 9.15
CA PHE A 477 9.90 12.12 10.02
C PHE A 477 10.45 11.24 11.15
N ILE A 478 11.36 10.32 10.85
CA ILE A 478 12.01 9.45 11.85
C ILE A 478 12.84 10.29 12.84
N HIS A 479 13.59 11.27 12.34
CA HIS A 479 14.38 12.15 13.21
C HIS A 479 13.52 12.99 14.15
N ASP A 480 12.44 13.59 13.64
CA ASP A 480 11.55 14.45 14.42
C ASP A 480 10.85 13.65 15.53
N THR A 481 10.34 12.45 15.21
CA THR A 481 9.69 11.58 16.20
C THR A 481 10.66 11.11 17.30
N GLN A 482 11.94 10.92 16.99
CA GLN A 482 12.95 10.59 17.99
C GLN A 482 13.32 11.78 18.89
N ALA A 483 13.29 13.01 18.36
CA ALA A 483 13.54 14.20 19.14
C ALA A 483 12.42 14.45 20.18
N ASP A 484 11.16 14.18 19.80
CA ASP A 484 10.00 14.29 20.68
C ASP A 484 9.96 13.21 21.80
N SER A 485 10.77 12.16 21.65
CA SER A 485 10.83 11.03 22.61
C SER A 485 11.92 11.21 23.68
N LYS A 486 12.79 12.22 23.55
CA LYS A 486 13.85 12.57 24.50
C LYS A 486 13.42 13.72 25.41
#